data_ee738cbd0fda2da12ded5056e861c631
#
_entry.id   ee738cbd0fda2da12ded5056e861c631
#
_cell.length_a   1.000
_cell.length_b   1.000
_cell.length_c   1.000
_cell.angle_alpha   90.00
_cell.angle_beta   90.00
_cell.angle_gamma   90.00
#
_symmetry.space_group_name_H-M   'P 1'
#
loop_
_entity.id
_entity.type
_entity.pdbx_description
1 polymer ?
#
loop_
_entity_poly.entity_id
_entity_poly.type
_entity_poly.pdbx_seq_one_letter_code
_entity_poly.pdbx_strand_id
1 'polypeptide(L)'
;KAFAGVRSWTAGDKEDEQMSGPVAPKDPEKDRSYFYIMKEKETFGSLQTQGEYQGRGVQFIYESDGRLESSAEVTGEVCDEEILKKLGTVEGFKSLVHSIGISVEMEHSREPVTFVFQMYGKEDLYGGGTLIETELRGDGAEVRITLDTVKWKTDDDVPGQIRFVFETPEQSARVNVRFFLKDGFFVPKPQEERVVDMESHGYQEMIERSLLSMGDAGRIRRVVEKARAGEPVTIAYIGGSITQGAGAVPLHTQCYAYRFWKAFAGKYGKNNNVKLIKAGVGGTPSELGMIRFERDVLRDGKEKPDLVVVEFAVNDEGDETKGRCYESLVTKILSMPDAPAVLLLFAVFANDWNLQERLAPVGERYQLPMVSIRDAVTPQFRQTKDRVVSKNQFFYDAFHPTNLGHKIMADCLMYLIDRAVCEPDICLLYTSPSPRDSTS
;
A
#
# COMPACT_ATOMS: atom_id res chain seq x y z
N LYS A 1 56.54 29.32 -33.39
CA LYS A 1 57.45 28.17 -33.22
C LYS A 1 57.44 27.82 -31.75
N ALA A 2 57.21 26.66 -31.44
CA ALA A 2 57.06 26.03 -30.14
C ALA A 2 55.61 26.05 -29.59
N PHE A 3 54.85 25.10 -30.00
CA PHE A 3 53.76 24.60 -29.24
C PHE A 3 54.33 23.81 -28.06
N ALA A 4 54.36 24.43 -26.89
CA ALA A 4 54.57 23.72 -25.65
C ALA A 4 53.35 22.88 -25.35
N GLY A 5 53.59 21.61 -25.12
CA GLY A 5 52.54 20.58 -25.01
C GLY A 5 51.50 20.90 -23.94
N VAL A 6 50.28 20.65 -24.33
CA VAL A 6 49.17 20.48 -23.39
C VAL A 6 49.54 19.29 -22.51
N ARG A 7 49.91 19.53 -21.27
CA ARG A 7 49.99 18.45 -20.29
C ARG A 7 48.59 17.92 -20.10
N SER A 8 48.38 16.68 -20.47
CA SER A 8 47.18 15.95 -20.04
C SER A 8 47.24 15.84 -18.53
N TRP A 9 46.26 16.40 -17.86
CA TRP A 9 46.08 16.20 -16.42
C TRP A 9 45.85 14.74 -16.15
N THR A 10 46.70 14.11 -15.36
CA THR A 10 46.50 12.78 -14.85
C THR A 10 45.67 12.85 -13.55
N ALA A 11 44.96 11.78 -13.20
CA ALA A 11 44.17 11.74 -11.96
C ALA A 11 45.01 12.02 -10.71
N GLY A 12 46.30 11.64 -10.71
CA GLY A 12 47.23 11.91 -9.63
C GLY A 12 47.52 13.39 -9.43
N ASP A 13 47.64 14.15 -10.50
CA ASP A 13 47.91 15.59 -10.42
C ASP A 13 46.73 16.36 -9.78
N LYS A 14 45.51 15.84 -9.92
CA LYS A 14 44.32 16.42 -9.27
C LYS A 14 44.23 16.09 -7.78
N GLU A 15 44.68 14.90 -7.38
CA GLU A 15 44.68 14.51 -5.97
C GLU A 15 45.71 15.28 -5.17
N ASP A 16 46.90 15.51 -5.75
CA ASP A 16 47.96 16.29 -5.12
C ASP A 16 47.60 17.77 -4.95
N GLU A 17 46.88 18.37 -5.91
CA GLU A 17 46.40 19.75 -5.79
C GLU A 17 45.27 19.90 -4.74
N GLN A 18 44.42 18.88 -4.57
CA GLN A 18 43.37 18.90 -3.56
C GLN A 18 43.91 18.75 -2.13
N MET A 19 45.09 18.17 -1.97
CA MET A 19 45.73 17.98 -0.67
C MET A 19 46.53 19.19 -0.19
N SER A 20 46.73 20.19 -1.00
CA SER A 20 47.60 21.36 -0.68
C SER A 20 46.89 22.54 0.00
N GLY A 21 45.58 22.49 0.21
CA GLY A 21 44.79 23.53 0.87
C GLY A 21 44.10 23.06 2.17
N PRO A 22 43.70 24.00 3.03
CA PRO A 22 42.91 23.64 4.21
C PRO A 22 41.53 23.10 3.75
N VAL A 23 41.36 21.77 3.87
CA VAL A 23 40.11 21.11 3.57
C VAL A 23 39.23 21.25 4.82
N ALA A 24 38.06 21.87 4.67
CA ALA A 24 37.08 21.88 5.74
C ALA A 24 36.76 20.44 6.14
N PRO A 25 36.67 20.13 7.44
CA PRO A 25 36.29 18.79 7.87
C PRO A 25 34.97 18.41 7.19
N LYS A 26 34.93 17.27 6.49
CA LYS A 26 33.69 16.73 5.97
C LYS A 26 32.78 16.48 7.17
N ASP A 27 31.54 16.94 7.08
CA ASP A 27 30.50 16.55 8.02
C ASP A 27 30.17 15.07 7.76
N PRO A 28 30.62 14.13 8.61
CA PRO A 28 30.46 12.72 8.35
C PRO A 28 28.98 12.31 8.25
N GLU A 29 28.09 13.11 8.84
CA GLU A 29 26.67 12.83 8.85
C GLU A 29 25.98 13.21 7.54
N LYS A 30 26.48 14.22 6.82
CA LYS A 30 25.97 14.59 5.50
C LYS A 30 26.36 13.63 4.39
N ASP A 31 27.45 12.92 4.56
CA ASP A 31 28.02 12.02 3.54
C ASP A 31 27.62 10.54 3.76
N ARG A 32 26.92 10.22 4.85
CA ARG A 32 26.49 8.85 5.13
C ARG A 32 25.42 8.38 4.16
N SER A 33 25.58 7.16 3.66
CA SER A 33 24.49 6.48 2.96
C SER A 33 23.30 6.30 3.89
N TYR A 34 22.12 6.38 3.34
CA TYR A 34 20.87 6.20 4.09
C TYR A 34 19.79 5.58 3.20
N PHE A 35 18.81 4.98 3.84
CA PHE A 35 17.57 4.56 3.19
C PHE A 35 16.36 4.79 4.10
N TYR A 36 15.20 4.93 3.50
CA TYR A 36 13.95 5.07 4.23
C TYR A 36 13.33 3.72 4.53
N ILE A 37 12.75 3.59 5.71
CA ILE A 37 11.79 2.54 6.05
C ILE A 37 10.36 3.08 6.04
N MET A 38 10.19 4.39 6.21
CA MET A 38 8.95 5.12 6.01
C MET A 38 9.28 6.42 5.30
N LYS A 39 8.71 6.63 4.12
CA LYS A 39 8.95 7.83 3.30
C LYS A 39 7.61 8.43 2.91
N GLU A 40 7.34 9.64 3.41
CA GLU A 40 6.10 10.36 3.17
C GLU A 40 4.86 9.53 3.51
N LYS A 41 4.90 8.78 4.62
CA LYS A 41 3.79 7.94 5.05
C LYS A 41 2.81 8.72 5.92
N GLU A 42 1.54 8.56 5.63
CA GLU A 42 0.49 9.12 6.47
C GLU A 42 0.27 8.26 7.71
N THR A 43 0.08 8.91 8.86
CA THR A 43 -0.25 8.28 10.13
C THR A 43 -1.47 8.94 10.74
N PHE A 44 -2.20 8.20 11.55
CA PHE A 44 -3.41 8.66 12.22
C PHE A 44 -3.50 8.11 13.64
N GLY A 45 -3.61 9.01 14.62
CA GLY A 45 -3.69 8.64 16.03
C GLY A 45 -5.04 8.03 16.39
N SER A 46 -5.13 6.71 16.35
CA SER A 46 -6.34 6.00 16.81
C SER A 46 -6.48 6.11 18.31
N LEU A 47 -7.70 6.42 18.79
CA LEU A 47 -8.01 6.52 20.21
C LEU A 47 -7.66 5.21 20.94
N GLN A 48 -6.88 5.32 22.00
CA GLN A 48 -6.60 4.22 22.90
C GLN A 48 -7.55 4.27 24.11
N THR A 49 -8.25 3.19 24.31
CA THR A 49 -9.24 3.08 25.40
C THR A 49 -8.66 2.41 26.66
N GLN A 50 -7.49 1.77 26.54
CA GLN A 50 -6.83 1.02 27.61
C GLN A 50 -5.31 1.12 27.49
N GLY A 51 -4.60 0.78 28.56
CA GLY A 51 -3.15 0.69 28.58
C GLY A 51 -2.45 2.02 28.84
N GLU A 52 -1.17 2.03 28.57
CA GLU A 52 -0.25 3.15 28.82
C GLU A 52 -0.65 4.46 28.13
N TYR A 53 -1.25 4.34 26.95
CA TYR A 53 -1.63 5.50 26.13
C TYR A 53 -3.14 5.81 26.17
N GLN A 54 -3.83 5.36 27.22
CA GLN A 54 -5.27 5.62 27.35
C GLN A 54 -5.61 7.11 27.21
N GLY A 55 -6.57 7.40 26.35
CA GLY A 55 -7.02 8.76 26.02
C GLY A 55 -6.15 9.49 25.00
N ARG A 56 -5.05 8.90 24.56
CA ARG A 56 -4.17 9.43 23.50
C ARG A 56 -4.47 8.80 22.15
N GLY A 57 -3.91 9.38 21.09
CA GLY A 57 -3.94 8.81 19.75
C GLY A 57 -2.66 8.01 19.49
N VAL A 58 -2.75 6.82 18.92
CA VAL A 58 -1.57 6.01 18.56
C VAL A 58 -1.74 5.41 17.18
N GLN A 59 -0.68 5.50 16.38
CA GLN A 59 -0.49 4.70 15.18
C GLN A 59 0.58 3.66 15.44
N PHE A 60 0.20 2.40 15.43
CA PHE A 60 1.14 1.28 15.53
C PHE A 60 1.59 0.83 14.15
N ILE A 61 2.90 0.64 14.03
CA ILE A 61 3.54 0.07 12.85
C ILE A 61 4.37 -1.12 13.31
N TYR A 62 4.02 -2.28 12.82
CA TYR A 62 4.68 -3.53 13.20
C TYR A 62 5.73 -3.88 12.17
N GLU A 63 7.00 -3.82 12.56
CA GLU A 63 8.15 -4.04 11.68
C GLU A 63 8.84 -5.40 11.95
N SER A 64 8.29 -6.22 12.84
CA SER A 64 8.77 -7.58 13.09
C SER A 64 8.43 -8.54 11.95
N ASP A 65 8.96 -9.74 11.98
CA ASP A 65 8.71 -10.82 11.03
C ASP A 65 9.06 -10.46 9.57
N GLY A 66 10.21 -9.82 9.37
CA GLY A 66 10.70 -9.42 8.04
C GLY A 66 10.07 -8.14 7.49
N ARG A 67 9.25 -7.43 8.25
CA ARG A 67 8.60 -6.20 7.78
C ARG A 67 9.55 -5.02 7.66
N LEU A 68 10.59 -4.95 8.51
CA LEU A 68 11.61 -3.92 8.40
C LEU A 68 12.42 -4.08 7.11
N GLU A 69 12.79 -5.30 6.76
CA GLU A 69 13.43 -5.66 5.50
C GLU A 69 12.52 -5.32 4.31
N SER A 70 11.26 -5.70 4.37
CA SER A 70 10.26 -5.39 3.34
C SER A 70 10.06 -3.87 3.19
N SER A 71 10.03 -3.13 4.27
CA SER A 71 9.93 -1.67 4.24
C SER A 71 11.16 -1.02 3.61
N ALA A 72 12.36 -1.52 3.90
CA ALA A 72 13.59 -1.07 3.26
C ALA A 72 13.60 -1.36 1.75
N GLU A 73 13.07 -2.51 1.33
CA GLU A 73 12.96 -2.89 -0.07
C GLU A 73 11.93 -2.05 -0.83
N VAL A 74 10.73 -1.88 -0.28
CA VAL A 74 9.63 -1.17 -0.94
C VAL A 74 9.83 0.34 -0.88
N THR A 75 10.16 0.87 0.27
CA THR A 75 10.24 2.31 0.54
C THR A 75 11.63 2.87 0.26
N GLY A 76 12.67 2.14 0.65
CA GLY A 76 14.08 2.52 0.49
C GLY A 76 14.72 2.05 -0.80
N GLU A 77 14.04 1.21 -1.58
CA GLU A 77 14.58 0.59 -2.80
C GLU A 77 15.86 -0.23 -2.55
N VAL A 78 16.02 -0.77 -1.34
CA VAL A 78 17.17 -1.59 -0.94
C VAL A 78 16.94 -3.03 -1.37
N CYS A 79 17.82 -3.53 -2.25
CA CYS A 79 17.77 -4.91 -2.75
C CYS A 79 19.03 -5.73 -2.37
N ASP A 80 19.95 -5.15 -1.62
CA ASP A 80 21.15 -5.85 -1.15
C ASP A 80 20.79 -6.80 0.00
N GLU A 81 20.86 -8.10 -0.27
CA GLU A 81 20.48 -9.15 0.69
C GLU A 81 21.29 -9.11 1.99
N GLU A 82 22.57 -8.71 1.93
CA GLU A 82 23.42 -8.59 3.12
C GLU A 82 22.95 -7.46 4.05
N ILE A 83 22.48 -6.35 3.46
CA ILE A 83 21.89 -5.23 4.20
C ILE A 83 20.53 -5.64 4.77
N LEU A 84 19.67 -6.24 3.95
CA LEU A 84 18.34 -6.66 4.37
C LEU A 84 18.38 -7.67 5.54
N LYS A 85 19.27 -8.67 5.48
CA LYS A 85 19.45 -9.65 6.56
C LYS A 85 19.85 -9.01 7.89
N LYS A 86 20.65 -7.94 7.86
CA LYS A 86 21.06 -7.23 9.08
C LYS A 86 19.89 -6.54 9.80
N LEU A 87 18.83 -6.22 9.08
CA LEU A 87 17.63 -5.62 9.68
C LEU A 87 16.78 -6.62 10.48
N GLY A 88 16.97 -7.91 10.27
CA GLY A 88 16.19 -8.98 10.92
C GLY A 88 16.58 -9.26 12.37
N THR A 89 17.70 -8.76 12.87
CA THR A 89 18.14 -8.93 14.26
C THR A 89 18.62 -7.61 14.84
N VAL A 90 18.54 -7.46 16.17
CA VAL A 90 19.06 -6.26 16.86
C VAL A 90 20.56 -6.14 16.69
N GLU A 91 21.30 -7.25 16.76
CA GLU A 91 22.75 -7.24 16.55
C GLU A 91 23.13 -6.81 15.14
N GLY A 92 22.45 -7.36 14.13
CA GLY A 92 22.62 -6.94 12.73
C GLY A 92 22.27 -5.45 12.52
N PHE A 93 21.15 -5.01 13.06
CA PHE A 93 20.72 -3.62 13.03
C PHE A 93 21.78 -2.67 13.65
N LYS A 94 22.28 -2.98 14.83
CA LYS A 94 23.34 -2.22 15.50
C LYS A 94 24.64 -2.19 14.69
N SER A 95 24.96 -3.26 13.97
CA SER A 95 26.16 -3.33 13.12
C SER A 95 26.06 -2.47 11.86
N LEU A 96 24.85 -2.26 11.36
CA LEU A 96 24.55 -1.56 10.11
C LEU A 96 24.28 -0.07 10.31
N VAL A 97 23.43 0.27 11.29
CA VAL A 97 22.87 1.61 11.45
C VAL A 97 23.68 2.46 12.41
N HIS A 98 24.05 3.65 11.97
CA HIS A 98 24.71 4.67 12.78
C HIS A 98 23.70 5.51 13.54
N SER A 99 22.69 6.01 12.85
CA SER A 99 21.66 6.89 13.43
C SER A 99 20.33 6.75 12.72
N ILE A 100 19.26 7.09 13.44
CA ILE A 100 17.89 7.11 12.92
C ILE A 100 17.46 8.56 12.78
N GLY A 101 17.01 8.95 11.59
CA GLY A 101 16.40 10.25 11.32
C GLY A 101 14.89 10.14 11.27
N ILE A 102 14.18 10.92 12.07
CA ILE A 102 12.72 10.92 12.15
C ILE A 102 12.20 12.32 11.91
N SER A 103 11.20 12.48 11.05
CA SER A 103 10.44 13.72 10.91
C SER A 103 8.95 13.45 10.96
N VAL A 104 8.22 14.38 11.56
CA VAL A 104 6.77 14.36 11.65
C VAL A 104 6.26 15.73 11.24
N GLU A 105 5.38 15.79 10.26
CA GLU A 105 4.72 17.00 9.79
C GLU A 105 3.21 16.90 9.99
N MET A 106 2.66 17.79 10.79
CA MET A 106 1.23 17.89 11.06
C MET A 106 0.65 19.09 10.33
N GLU A 107 -0.43 18.92 9.61
CA GLU A 107 -1.04 19.99 8.83
C GLU A 107 -1.62 21.11 9.69
N HIS A 108 -2.31 20.75 10.78
CA HIS A 108 -3.11 21.68 11.58
C HIS A 108 -2.67 21.81 13.04
N SER A 109 -1.60 21.16 13.44
CA SER A 109 -1.14 21.12 14.84
C SER A 109 0.38 21.25 14.92
N ARG A 110 0.84 21.70 16.08
CA ARG A 110 2.26 21.67 16.46
C ARG A 110 2.43 20.98 17.81
N GLU A 111 1.42 20.23 18.22
CA GLU A 111 1.52 19.42 19.42
C GLU A 111 2.63 18.38 19.27
N PRO A 112 3.29 18.00 20.36
CA PRO A 112 4.36 17.02 20.29
C PRO A 112 3.82 15.64 19.90
N VAL A 113 4.62 14.92 19.11
CA VAL A 113 4.39 13.52 18.75
C VAL A 113 5.58 12.72 19.24
N THR A 114 5.35 11.66 19.99
CA THR A 114 6.41 10.78 20.44
C THR A 114 6.61 9.63 19.45
N PHE A 115 7.83 9.52 18.94
CA PHE A 115 8.27 8.35 18.19
C PHE A 115 8.81 7.31 19.16
N VAL A 116 8.41 6.05 18.99
CA VAL A 116 8.90 4.91 19.76
C VAL A 116 9.28 3.79 18.81
N PHE A 117 10.52 3.32 18.90
CA PHE A 117 10.98 2.12 18.24
C PHE A 117 11.36 1.09 19.32
N GLN A 118 10.59 0.03 19.42
CA GLN A 118 10.73 -1.01 20.43
C GLN A 118 11.40 -2.25 19.85
N MET A 119 12.42 -2.74 20.54
CA MET A 119 12.99 -4.07 20.29
C MET A 119 12.17 -5.12 21.04
N TYR A 120 12.17 -6.34 20.54
CA TYR A 120 11.60 -7.49 21.25
C TYR A 120 12.72 -8.33 21.85
N GLY A 121 12.47 -8.86 23.04
CA GLY A 121 13.41 -9.72 23.74
C GLY A 121 13.29 -11.18 23.33
N LYS A 122 14.30 -11.97 23.66
CA LYS A 122 14.33 -13.42 23.38
C LYS A 122 13.24 -14.20 24.11
N GLU A 123 12.90 -13.77 25.32
CA GLU A 123 11.89 -14.42 26.17
C GLU A 123 10.51 -13.79 26.01
N ASP A 124 10.44 -12.54 25.58
CA ASP A 124 9.20 -11.82 25.31
C ASP A 124 9.14 -11.42 23.82
N LEU A 125 8.44 -12.20 23.04
CA LEU A 125 8.32 -12.02 21.58
C LEU A 125 7.57 -10.75 21.16
N TYR A 126 6.95 -10.04 22.11
CA TYR A 126 6.13 -8.87 21.82
C TYR A 126 6.45 -7.67 22.72
N GLY A 127 7.54 -7.73 23.46
CA GLY A 127 7.92 -6.67 24.37
C GLY A 127 9.28 -6.90 25.02
N GLY A 128 9.49 -6.28 26.16
CA GLY A 128 10.66 -6.51 27.04
C GLY A 128 11.98 -5.91 26.57
N GLY A 129 12.15 -5.60 25.28
CA GLY A 129 13.40 -5.09 24.73
C GLY A 129 13.63 -3.58 24.95
N THR A 130 14.68 -3.09 24.33
CA THR A 130 15.07 -1.67 24.37
C THR A 130 14.02 -0.80 23.68
N LEU A 131 13.72 0.36 24.27
CA LEU A 131 12.93 1.42 23.67
C LEU A 131 13.85 2.55 23.20
N ILE A 132 13.73 2.93 21.94
CA ILE A 132 14.35 4.12 21.36
C ILE A 132 13.23 5.15 21.19
N GLU A 133 13.28 6.23 21.94
CA GLU A 133 12.20 7.21 22.01
C GLU A 133 12.70 8.63 21.77
N THR A 134 11.91 9.43 21.09
CA THR A 134 12.12 10.87 20.98
C THR A 134 10.81 11.61 20.76
N GLU A 135 10.76 12.85 21.25
CA GLU A 135 9.65 13.76 21.01
C GLU A 135 9.94 14.65 19.80
N LEU A 136 8.95 14.82 18.94
CA LEU A 136 8.99 15.68 17.76
C LEU A 136 7.90 16.75 17.83
N ARG A 137 8.15 17.90 17.24
CA ARG A 137 7.22 19.07 17.30
C ARG A 137 6.14 19.09 16.24
N GLY A 138 6.09 18.15 15.33
CA GLY A 138 5.12 18.15 14.23
C GLY A 138 5.32 19.24 13.18
N ASP A 139 6.50 19.84 13.10
CA ASP A 139 6.88 20.92 12.18
C ASP A 139 7.66 20.45 10.94
N GLY A 140 7.84 19.14 10.79
CA GLY A 140 8.59 18.53 9.69
C GLY A 140 10.11 18.52 9.88
N ALA A 141 10.63 19.14 10.97
CA ALA A 141 12.07 19.11 11.25
C ALA A 141 12.53 17.70 11.63
N GLU A 142 13.64 17.25 11.04
CA GLU A 142 14.22 15.96 11.36
C GLU A 142 14.93 15.98 12.72
N VAL A 143 14.62 15.02 13.55
CA VAL A 143 15.37 14.69 14.77
C VAL A 143 16.21 13.45 14.46
N ARG A 144 17.47 13.44 14.91
CA ARG A 144 18.39 12.34 14.68
C ARG A 144 18.82 11.71 16.00
N ILE A 145 18.69 10.40 16.11
CA ILE A 145 19.11 9.60 17.25
C ILE A 145 20.31 8.78 16.84
N THR A 146 21.46 9.03 17.48
CA THR A 146 22.67 8.22 17.26
C THR A 146 22.61 6.97 18.12
N LEU A 147 22.83 5.80 17.53
CA LEU A 147 22.68 4.52 18.24
C LEU A 147 23.70 4.29 19.34
N ASP A 148 24.85 4.96 19.30
CA ASP A 148 25.85 4.92 20.37
C ASP A 148 25.34 5.49 21.71
N THR A 149 24.29 6.32 21.66
CA THR A 149 23.66 6.89 22.87
C THR A 149 22.60 5.98 23.48
N VAL A 150 22.22 4.92 22.79
CA VAL A 150 21.14 3.99 23.20
C VAL A 150 21.68 2.99 24.22
N LYS A 151 20.96 2.82 25.31
CA LYS A 151 21.25 1.82 26.33
C LYS A 151 20.53 0.52 25.98
N TRP A 152 21.21 -0.35 25.25
CA TRP A 152 20.69 -1.63 24.82
C TRP A 152 20.52 -2.62 25.96
N LYS A 153 19.44 -3.40 25.95
CA LYS A 153 19.24 -4.53 26.86
C LYS A 153 19.97 -5.78 26.34
N THR A 154 20.40 -6.63 27.25
CA THR A 154 21.20 -7.83 26.92
C THR A 154 20.38 -8.93 26.24
N ASP A 155 19.07 -8.93 26.42
CA ASP A 155 18.16 -9.92 25.83
C ASP A 155 17.47 -9.44 24.55
N ASP A 156 17.80 -8.25 24.04
CA ASP A 156 17.31 -7.76 22.77
C ASP A 156 17.58 -8.77 21.64
N ASP A 157 16.56 -9.12 20.88
CA ASP A 157 16.63 -10.13 19.82
C ASP A 157 16.34 -9.54 18.42
N VAL A 158 15.13 -9.02 18.22
CA VAL A 158 14.71 -8.50 16.93
C VAL A 158 14.18 -7.06 17.04
N PRO A 159 14.36 -6.23 15.99
CA PRO A 159 13.60 -5.00 15.86
C PRO A 159 12.11 -5.35 15.84
N GLY A 160 11.35 -4.73 16.72
CA GLY A 160 9.97 -5.14 16.95
C GLY A 160 8.96 -4.18 16.33
N GLN A 161 8.63 -3.13 17.04
CA GLN A 161 7.51 -2.26 16.71
C GLN A 161 7.90 -0.79 16.65
N ILE A 162 7.43 -0.09 15.64
CA ILE A 162 7.43 1.37 15.61
C ILE A 162 6.02 1.86 15.92
N ARG A 163 5.92 2.94 16.71
CA ARG A 163 4.67 3.64 16.94
C ARG A 163 4.87 5.14 17.05
N PHE A 164 3.86 5.87 16.64
CA PHE A 164 3.74 7.30 16.83
C PHE A 164 2.61 7.58 17.81
N VAL A 165 2.92 8.32 18.86
CA VAL A 165 1.99 8.62 19.94
C VAL A 165 1.67 10.11 19.91
N PHE A 166 0.42 10.43 19.65
CA PHE A 166 -0.13 11.79 19.58
C PHE A 166 -0.70 12.18 20.94
N GLU A 167 -0.67 13.46 21.27
CA GLU A 167 -1.25 13.99 22.51
C GLU A 167 -2.76 13.76 22.61
N THR A 168 -3.45 13.93 21.47
CA THR A 168 -4.89 13.71 21.37
C THR A 168 -5.21 12.71 20.26
N PRO A 169 -6.33 11.98 20.35
CA PRO A 169 -6.74 11.08 19.27
C PRO A 169 -7.16 11.85 18.01
N GLU A 170 -7.28 11.14 16.90
CA GLU A 170 -7.73 11.63 15.60
C GLU A 170 -6.80 12.65 14.92
N GLN A 171 -5.61 12.88 15.45
CA GLN A 171 -4.59 13.67 14.79
C GLN A 171 -3.92 12.85 13.68
N SER A 172 -3.60 13.51 12.58
CA SER A 172 -2.86 12.94 11.46
C SER A 172 -1.55 13.67 11.21
N ALA A 173 -0.59 12.94 10.70
CA ALA A 173 0.73 13.47 10.35
C ALA A 173 1.32 12.72 9.16
N ARG A 174 2.22 13.39 8.44
CA ARG A 174 3.11 12.78 7.47
C ARG A 174 4.44 12.52 8.14
N VAL A 175 4.94 11.29 8.04
CA VAL A 175 6.14 10.86 8.74
C VAL A 175 7.20 10.32 7.79
N ASN A 176 8.46 10.54 8.15
CA ASN A 176 9.62 9.93 7.53
C ASN A 176 10.47 9.28 8.61
N VAL A 177 10.96 8.07 8.34
CA VAL A 177 11.96 7.37 9.15
C VAL A 177 13.03 6.85 8.21
N ARG A 178 14.28 7.26 8.44
CA ARG A 178 15.42 6.81 7.66
C ARG A 178 16.58 6.36 8.54
N PHE A 179 17.31 5.37 8.04
CA PHE A 179 18.50 4.85 8.69
C PHE A 179 19.75 5.34 7.99
N PHE A 180 20.62 6.02 8.73
CA PHE A 180 21.95 6.38 8.27
C PHE A 180 22.91 5.26 8.59
N LEU A 181 23.70 4.84 7.60
CA LEU A 181 24.55 3.66 7.71
C LEU A 181 25.89 3.96 8.34
N LYS A 182 26.47 2.97 9.01
CA LYS A 182 27.85 2.99 9.48
C LYS A 182 28.82 2.95 8.31
N ASP A 183 30.06 3.35 8.56
CA ASP A 183 31.12 3.32 7.56
C ASP A 183 31.30 1.91 6.99
N GLY A 184 31.53 1.83 5.70
CA GLY A 184 31.68 0.57 4.98
C GLY A 184 30.39 0.01 4.37
N PHE A 185 29.24 0.57 4.70
CA PHE A 185 27.97 0.23 4.06
C PHE A 185 27.51 1.33 3.11
N PHE A 186 27.03 0.91 1.96
CA PHE A 186 26.58 1.83 0.92
C PHE A 186 25.27 1.34 0.28
N VAL A 187 24.35 2.27 0.08
CA VAL A 187 23.15 2.08 -0.72
C VAL A 187 22.96 3.27 -1.65
N PRO A 188 22.37 3.09 -2.85
CA PRO A 188 22.02 4.20 -3.72
C PRO A 188 21.08 5.19 -3.02
N LYS A 189 21.20 6.47 -3.36
CA LYS A 189 20.25 7.48 -2.87
C LYS A 189 18.84 7.16 -3.35
N PRO A 190 17.83 7.29 -2.48
CA PRO A 190 16.43 7.15 -2.89
C PRO A 190 16.09 8.11 -4.03
N GLN A 191 15.31 7.64 -4.99
CA GLN A 191 14.86 8.48 -6.09
C GLN A 191 13.85 9.51 -5.60
N GLU A 192 13.88 10.71 -6.19
CA GLU A 192 12.87 11.72 -5.97
C GLU A 192 11.53 11.26 -6.59
N GLU A 193 10.47 11.42 -5.85
CA GLU A 193 9.12 11.10 -6.26
C GLU A 193 8.32 12.38 -6.51
N ARG A 194 7.61 12.40 -7.64
CA ARG A 194 6.69 13.49 -7.95
C ARG A 194 5.33 13.19 -7.33
N VAL A 195 4.61 14.24 -6.97
CA VAL A 195 3.20 14.12 -6.59
C VAL A 195 2.43 13.48 -7.74
N VAL A 196 1.58 12.51 -7.44
CA VAL A 196 0.76 11.82 -8.44
C VAL A 196 -0.29 12.78 -8.99
N ASP A 197 -0.23 13.03 -10.28
CA ASP A 197 -1.24 13.83 -11.00
C ASP A 197 -2.36 12.91 -11.50
N MET A 198 -3.48 12.90 -10.80
CA MET A 198 -4.65 12.07 -11.11
C MET A 198 -5.42 12.56 -12.35
N GLU A 199 -5.17 13.79 -12.82
CA GLU A 199 -5.75 14.33 -14.05
C GLU A 199 -4.88 14.04 -15.28
N SER A 200 -3.69 13.48 -15.08
CA SER A 200 -2.78 13.20 -16.18
C SER A 200 -3.28 12.08 -17.09
N HIS A 201 -2.90 12.16 -18.37
CA HIS A 201 -3.18 11.10 -19.33
C HIS A 201 -2.59 9.75 -18.90
N GLY A 202 -1.37 9.77 -18.34
CA GLY A 202 -0.73 8.55 -17.84
C GLY A 202 -1.50 7.90 -16.67
N TYR A 203 -2.12 8.69 -15.79
CA TYR A 203 -2.99 8.17 -14.75
C TYR A 203 -4.24 7.51 -15.35
N GLN A 204 -4.89 8.16 -16.31
CA GLN A 204 -6.06 7.61 -16.98
C GLN A 204 -5.73 6.29 -17.69
N GLU A 205 -4.63 6.22 -18.44
CA GLU A 205 -4.16 4.99 -19.08
C GLU A 205 -3.88 3.87 -18.06
N MET A 206 -3.31 4.20 -16.91
CA MET A 206 -3.09 3.24 -15.83
C MET A 206 -4.42 2.67 -15.31
N ILE A 207 -5.40 3.53 -15.08
CA ILE A 207 -6.75 3.11 -14.64
C ILE A 207 -7.44 2.25 -15.71
N GLU A 208 -7.34 2.61 -16.97
CA GLU A 208 -7.91 1.85 -18.09
C GLU A 208 -7.34 0.43 -18.19
N ARG A 209 -6.04 0.26 -17.94
CA ARG A 209 -5.40 -1.07 -17.93
C ARG A 209 -5.92 -2.00 -16.85
N SER A 210 -6.57 -1.49 -15.81
CA SER A 210 -7.15 -2.30 -14.75
C SER A 210 -8.32 -3.16 -15.20
N LEU A 211 -8.99 -2.78 -16.29
CA LEU A 211 -10.14 -3.51 -16.81
C LEU A 211 -9.67 -4.81 -17.48
N LEU A 212 -9.71 -5.91 -16.73
CA LEU A 212 -9.33 -7.23 -17.24
C LEU A 212 -10.44 -7.83 -18.12
N SER A 213 -11.68 -7.69 -17.71
CA SER A 213 -12.86 -8.10 -18.48
C SER A 213 -14.08 -7.32 -18.03
N MET A 214 -14.92 -6.92 -18.99
CA MET A 214 -16.24 -6.38 -18.69
C MET A 214 -17.25 -7.49 -18.39
N GLY A 215 -17.07 -8.66 -18.98
CA GLY A 215 -18.01 -9.75 -18.87
C GLY A 215 -19.41 -9.36 -19.32
N ASP A 216 -20.43 -9.95 -18.70
CA ASP A 216 -21.80 -9.49 -18.82
C ASP A 216 -22.09 -8.42 -17.75
N ALA A 217 -22.13 -7.18 -18.18
CA ALA A 217 -22.36 -6.04 -17.30
C ALA A 217 -23.84 -5.77 -16.98
N GLY A 218 -24.75 -6.62 -17.38
CA GLY A 218 -26.21 -6.43 -17.21
C GLY A 218 -26.62 -6.26 -15.76
N ARG A 219 -26.03 -7.05 -14.85
CA ARG A 219 -26.29 -6.93 -13.40
C ARG A 219 -25.72 -5.62 -12.81
N ILE A 220 -24.55 -5.18 -13.27
CA ILE A 220 -23.97 -3.87 -12.87
C ILE A 220 -24.88 -2.71 -13.33
N ARG A 221 -25.35 -2.74 -14.57
CA ARG A 221 -26.29 -1.71 -15.08
C ARG A 221 -27.56 -1.61 -14.25
N ARG A 222 -28.14 -2.75 -13.86
CA ARG A 222 -29.32 -2.76 -12.99
C ARG A 222 -29.04 -2.11 -11.62
N VAL A 223 -27.88 -2.35 -11.04
CA VAL A 223 -27.47 -1.71 -9.78
C VAL A 223 -27.42 -0.20 -9.92
N VAL A 224 -26.82 0.30 -11.02
CA VAL A 224 -26.76 1.73 -11.31
C VAL A 224 -28.12 2.34 -11.57
N GLU A 225 -29.00 1.67 -12.34
CA GLU A 225 -30.37 2.11 -12.61
C GLU A 225 -31.18 2.22 -11.30
N LYS A 226 -31.07 1.21 -10.45
CA LYS A 226 -31.72 1.18 -9.13
C LYS A 226 -31.23 2.33 -8.25
N ALA A 227 -29.92 2.61 -8.23
CA ALA A 227 -29.35 3.73 -7.49
C ALA A 227 -29.88 5.08 -8.01
N ARG A 228 -29.88 5.28 -9.32
CA ARG A 228 -30.41 6.49 -9.98
C ARG A 228 -31.90 6.71 -9.74
N ALA A 229 -32.66 5.62 -9.61
CA ALA A 229 -34.08 5.69 -9.30
C ALA A 229 -34.37 6.06 -7.84
N GLY A 230 -33.34 6.10 -6.99
CA GLY A 230 -33.50 6.37 -5.55
C GLY A 230 -33.95 5.15 -4.74
N GLU A 231 -33.93 3.96 -5.35
CA GLU A 231 -34.20 2.73 -4.64
C GLU A 231 -33.04 2.35 -3.72
N PRO A 232 -33.26 1.63 -2.61
CA PRO A 232 -32.20 1.17 -1.73
C PRO A 232 -31.23 0.25 -2.47
N VAL A 233 -29.93 0.56 -2.42
CA VAL A 233 -28.83 -0.23 -2.98
C VAL A 233 -27.84 -0.56 -1.89
N THR A 234 -27.39 -1.81 -1.85
CA THR A 234 -26.34 -2.26 -0.93
C THR A 234 -25.14 -2.75 -1.73
N ILE A 235 -23.99 -2.14 -1.49
CA ILE A 235 -22.70 -2.59 -2.00
C ILE A 235 -21.97 -3.31 -0.87
N ALA A 236 -21.66 -4.58 -1.08
CA ALA A 236 -20.93 -5.40 -0.13
C ALA A 236 -19.55 -5.77 -0.68
N TYR A 237 -18.62 -5.97 0.24
CA TYR A 237 -17.25 -6.39 -0.04
C TYR A 237 -16.91 -7.59 0.83
N ILE A 238 -16.32 -8.61 0.24
CA ILE A 238 -15.78 -9.75 0.97
C ILE A 238 -14.34 -10.00 0.50
N GLY A 239 -13.44 -10.14 1.46
CA GLY A 239 -12.03 -10.28 1.14
C GLY A 239 -11.14 -10.40 2.38
N GLY A 240 -9.84 -10.24 2.17
CA GLY A 240 -8.81 -10.30 3.18
C GLY A 240 -8.53 -8.96 3.87
N SER A 241 -7.27 -8.74 4.26
CA SER A 241 -6.81 -7.53 4.95
C SER A 241 -6.95 -6.26 4.11
N ILE A 242 -6.77 -6.33 2.79
CA ILE A 242 -6.92 -5.18 1.90
C ILE A 242 -8.39 -4.72 1.87
N THR A 243 -9.33 -5.64 1.84
CA THR A 243 -10.77 -5.33 1.96
C THR A 243 -11.14 -4.82 3.36
N GLN A 244 -10.50 -5.34 4.41
CA GLN A 244 -10.63 -4.78 5.76
C GLN A 244 -10.20 -3.32 5.80
N GLY A 245 -9.17 -2.96 5.02
CA GLY A 245 -8.65 -1.61 4.87
C GLY A 245 -7.21 -1.44 5.32
N ALA A 246 -6.46 -2.53 5.52
CA ALA A 246 -5.08 -2.46 5.97
C ALA A 246 -4.23 -1.58 5.04
N GLY A 247 -3.34 -0.79 5.63
CA GLY A 247 -2.55 0.24 4.97
C GLY A 247 -3.25 1.59 4.82
N ALA A 248 -4.58 1.63 4.90
CA ALA A 248 -5.34 2.89 4.91
C ALA A 248 -5.31 3.56 6.29
N VAL A 249 -5.18 4.88 6.30
CA VAL A 249 -5.03 5.68 7.52
C VAL A 249 -5.88 6.95 7.41
N PRO A 250 -7.02 7.07 8.09
CA PRO A 250 -7.71 6.07 8.93
C PRO A 250 -8.26 4.87 8.12
N LEU A 251 -8.23 3.69 8.74
CA LEU A 251 -8.56 2.44 8.07
C LEU A 251 -9.97 2.41 7.44
N HIS A 252 -10.98 2.92 8.14
CA HIS A 252 -12.37 2.79 7.69
C HIS A 252 -12.80 3.83 6.65
N THR A 253 -12.12 4.99 6.56
CA THR A 253 -12.53 6.10 5.69
C THR A 253 -11.59 6.34 4.52
N GLN A 254 -10.41 5.72 4.52
CA GLN A 254 -9.41 5.85 3.46
C GLN A 254 -9.21 4.55 2.67
N CYS A 255 -9.84 3.44 3.06
CA CYS A 255 -9.76 2.19 2.33
C CYS A 255 -10.53 2.24 0.99
N TYR A 256 -10.14 1.37 0.06
CA TYR A 256 -10.75 1.33 -1.27
C TYR A 256 -12.26 1.07 -1.24
N ALA A 257 -12.71 0.25 -0.31
CA ALA A 257 -14.13 -0.11 -0.20
C ALA A 257 -14.98 1.11 0.14
N TYR A 258 -14.55 1.91 1.12
CA TYR A 258 -15.23 3.16 1.48
C TYR A 258 -15.16 4.19 0.36
N ARG A 259 -13.99 4.37 -0.25
CA ARG A 259 -13.78 5.33 -1.35
C ARG A 259 -14.61 5.00 -2.57
N PHE A 260 -14.67 3.73 -2.96
CA PHE A 260 -15.50 3.30 -4.07
C PHE A 260 -17.00 3.50 -3.77
N TRP A 261 -17.45 3.05 -2.59
CA TRP A 261 -18.82 3.28 -2.14
C TRP A 261 -19.19 4.78 -2.18
N LYS A 262 -18.35 5.63 -1.63
CA LYS A 262 -18.57 7.09 -1.61
C LYS A 262 -18.64 7.68 -3.02
N ALA A 263 -17.72 7.30 -3.89
CA ALA A 263 -17.70 7.75 -5.28
C ALA A 263 -18.93 7.26 -6.06
N PHE A 264 -19.31 6.00 -5.88
CA PHE A 264 -20.51 5.42 -6.49
C PHE A 264 -21.78 6.11 -5.98
N ALA A 265 -21.93 6.25 -4.69
CA ALA A 265 -23.08 6.92 -4.07
C ALA A 265 -23.20 8.37 -4.51
N GLY A 266 -22.08 9.10 -4.61
CA GLY A 266 -22.03 10.47 -5.06
C GLY A 266 -22.39 10.65 -6.53
N LYS A 267 -21.99 9.72 -7.39
CA LYS A 267 -22.25 9.79 -8.85
C LYS A 267 -23.60 9.24 -9.26
N TYR A 268 -24.01 8.13 -8.69
CA TYR A 268 -25.19 7.37 -9.13
C TYR A 268 -26.30 7.31 -8.11
N GLY A 269 -26.00 7.52 -6.82
CA GLY A 269 -27.00 7.49 -5.77
C GLY A 269 -27.89 8.74 -5.70
N LYS A 270 -28.98 8.61 -4.96
CA LYS A 270 -29.96 9.67 -4.74
C LYS A 270 -30.50 9.59 -3.32
N ASN A 271 -30.49 10.69 -2.59
CA ASN A 271 -31.02 10.78 -1.22
C ASN A 271 -30.41 9.75 -0.26
N ASN A 272 -29.09 9.53 -0.30
CA ASN A 272 -28.38 8.58 0.55
C ASN A 272 -28.88 7.14 0.47
N ASN A 273 -29.30 6.69 -0.71
CA ASN A 273 -29.90 5.37 -0.91
C ASN A 273 -28.89 4.24 -1.06
N VAL A 274 -27.58 4.50 -1.02
CA VAL A 274 -26.55 3.47 -1.20
C VAL A 274 -25.88 3.13 0.14
N LYS A 275 -25.99 1.87 0.54
CA LYS A 275 -25.43 1.32 1.77
C LYS A 275 -24.12 0.57 1.51
N LEU A 276 -23.22 0.61 2.47
CA LEU A 276 -21.96 -0.11 2.48
C LEU A 276 -21.99 -1.26 3.50
N ILE A 277 -21.56 -2.45 3.07
CA ILE A 277 -21.22 -3.58 3.95
C ILE A 277 -19.79 -4.00 3.65
N LYS A 278 -18.89 -3.84 4.61
CA LYS A 278 -17.48 -4.23 4.47
C LYS A 278 -17.19 -5.46 5.32
N ALA A 279 -16.93 -6.59 4.66
CA ALA A 279 -16.67 -7.89 5.28
C ALA A 279 -15.26 -8.41 4.95
N GLY A 280 -14.23 -7.57 5.17
CA GLY A 280 -12.83 -7.97 5.09
C GLY A 280 -12.33 -8.49 6.43
N VAL A 281 -11.60 -9.61 6.42
CA VAL A 281 -10.95 -10.19 7.59
C VAL A 281 -9.49 -10.52 7.23
N GLY A 282 -8.55 -9.88 7.92
CA GLY A 282 -7.13 -9.99 7.64
C GLY A 282 -6.61 -11.43 7.65
N GLY A 283 -5.76 -11.77 6.68
CA GLY A 283 -5.10 -13.07 6.59
C GLY A 283 -6.01 -14.25 6.24
N THR A 284 -7.23 -14.03 5.77
CA THR A 284 -8.18 -15.10 5.52
C THR A 284 -8.41 -15.37 4.03
N PRO A 285 -8.46 -16.66 3.62
CA PRO A 285 -8.71 -17.05 2.23
C PRO A 285 -10.20 -17.09 1.89
N SER A 286 -10.49 -17.30 0.60
CA SER A 286 -11.86 -17.44 0.07
C SER A 286 -12.64 -18.59 0.69
N GLU A 287 -11.98 -19.66 1.11
CA GLU A 287 -12.61 -20.75 1.87
C GLU A 287 -13.35 -20.23 3.10
N LEU A 288 -12.68 -19.42 3.90
CA LEU A 288 -13.28 -18.79 5.07
C LEU A 288 -14.34 -17.74 4.67
N GLY A 289 -14.09 -17.03 3.57
CA GLY A 289 -15.07 -16.10 2.99
C GLY A 289 -16.38 -16.78 2.63
N MET A 290 -16.32 -17.96 2.04
CA MET A 290 -17.48 -18.79 1.70
C MET A 290 -18.27 -19.20 2.95
N ILE A 291 -17.59 -19.61 4.02
CA ILE A 291 -18.21 -20.05 5.27
C ILE A 291 -18.90 -18.89 6.00
N ARG A 292 -18.26 -17.73 6.05
CA ARG A 292 -18.73 -16.56 6.80
C ARG A 292 -19.64 -15.61 6.02
N PHE A 293 -19.89 -15.87 4.75
CA PHE A 293 -20.64 -14.97 3.86
C PHE A 293 -22.06 -14.66 4.41
N GLU A 294 -22.79 -15.67 4.88
CA GLU A 294 -24.14 -15.48 5.41
C GLU A 294 -24.16 -14.61 6.67
N ARG A 295 -23.20 -14.83 7.57
CA ARG A 295 -23.08 -14.03 8.80
C ARG A 295 -22.59 -12.61 8.50
N ASP A 296 -21.51 -12.47 7.74
CA ASP A 296 -20.78 -11.21 7.63
C ASP A 296 -21.32 -10.29 6.53
N VAL A 297 -21.88 -10.84 5.45
CA VAL A 297 -22.45 -10.07 4.34
C VAL A 297 -23.97 -10.02 4.42
N LEU A 298 -24.64 -11.17 4.54
CA LEU A 298 -26.10 -11.23 4.56
C LEU A 298 -26.70 -10.90 5.93
N ARG A 299 -25.89 -10.82 6.99
CA ARG A 299 -26.34 -10.55 8.36
C ARG A 299 -27.48 -11.48 8.78
N ASP A 300 -27.31 -12.77 8.50
CA ASP A 300 -28.29 -13.81 8.74
C ASP A 300 -29.64 -13.53 8.05
N GLY A 301 -29.56 -13.08 6.80
CA GLY A 301 -30.74 -12.81 5.95
C GLY A 301 -31.35 -11.41 6.13
N LYS A 302 -30.77 -10.56 6.97
CA LYS A 302 -31.23 -9.18 7.16
C LYS A 302 -30.80 -8.22 6.06
N GLU A 303 -29.73 -8.56 5.35
CA GLU A 303 -29.15 -7.74 4.30
C GLU A 303 -29.22 -8.46 2.95
N LYS A 304 -29.46 -7.69 1.90
CA LYS A 304 -29.53 -8.17 0.51
C LYS A 304 -28.63 -7.31 -0.36
N PRO A 305 -27.39 -7.75 -0.63
CA PRO A 305 -26.49 -6.99 -1.47
C PRO A 305 -26.98 -6.95 -2.92
N ASP A 306 -26.82 -5.79 -3.56
CA ASP A 306 -27.06 -5.60 -4.99
C ASP A 306 -25.78 -5.80 -5.81
N LEU A 307 -24.63 -5.46 -5.20
CA LEU A 307 -23.30 -5.66 -5.74
C LEU A 307 -22.40 -6.26 -4.67
N VAL A 308 -21.66 -7.31 -5.01
CA VAL A 308 -20.63 -7.90 -4.16
C VAL A 308 -19.28 -7.83 -4.87
N VAL A 309 -18.32 -7.15 -4.25
CA VAL A 309 -16.92 -7.13 -4.67
C VAL A 309 -16.18 -8.24 -3.93
N VAL A 310 -15.54 -9.14 -4.66
CA VAL A 310 -14.82 -10.31 -4.13
C VAL A 310 -13.32 -10.13 -4.34
N GLU A 311 -12.53 -10.12 -3.24
CA GLU A 311 -11.09 -9.84 -3.27
C GLU A 311 -10.33 -10.88 -2.43
N PHE A 312 -9.68 -11.86 -3.10
CA PHE A 312 -8.87 -12.90 -2.48
C PHE A 312 -7.59 -13.26 -3.27
N ALA A 313 -7.24 -12.49 -4.30
CA ALA A 313 -6.15 -12.83 -5.20
C ALA A 313 -4.76 -12.90 -4.53
N VAL A 314 -4.61 -12.35 -3.34
CA VAL A 314 -3.37 -12.41 -2.54
C VAL A 314 -3.51 -13.25 -1.27
N ASN A 315 -4.67 -13.86 -1.03
CA ASN A 315 -4.96 -14.62 0.18
C ASN A 315 -5.08 -16.14 -0.04
N ASP A 316 -5.27 -16.58 -1.29
CA ASP A 316 -5.64 -17.96 -1.62
C ASP A 316 -4.43 -18.86 -1.96
N GLU A 317 -3.20 -18.48 -1.60
CA GLU A 317 -2.02 -19.29 -1.88
C GLU A 317 -2.11 -20.69 -1.25
N GLY A 318 -2.52 -20.75 0.01
CA GLY A 318 -2.69 -21.97 0.78
C GLY A 318 -4.00 -22.73 0.51
N ASP A 319 -4.83 -22.26 -0.41
CA ASP A 319 -6.06 -22.97 -0.78
C ASP A 319 -5.75 -24.28 -1.49
N GLU A 320 -5.96 -25.40 -0.79
CA GLU A 320 -5.75 -26.74 -1.31
C GLU A 320 -6.69 -27.09 -2.46
N THR A 321 -7.84 -26.44 -2.54
CA THR A 321 -8.83 -26.66 -3.60
C THR A 321 -8.48 -25.98 -4.93
N LYS A 322 -7.41 -25.17 -4.96
CA LYS A 322 -6.90 -24.49 -6.15
C LYS A 322 -7.94 -23.64 -6.88
N GLY A 323 -8.73 -22.88 -6.11
CA GLY A 323 -9.73 -21.95 -6.62
C GLY A 323 -11.18 -22.48 -6.59
N ARG A 324 -11.42 -23.72 -6.18
CA ARG A 324 -12.80 -24.24 -6.07
C ARG A 324 -13.61 -23.57 -4.95
N CYS A 325 -12.98 -23.27 -3.82
CA CYS A 325 -13.64 -22.52 -2.75
C CYS A 325 -14.01 -21.11 -3.21
N TYR A 326 -13.13 -20.45 -3.96
CA TYR A 326 -13.40 -19.16 -4.58
C TYR A 326 -14.58 -19.24 -5.56
N GLU A 327 -14.58 -20.24 -6.43
CA GLU A 327 -15.70 -20.49 -7.36
C GLU A 327 -17.01 -20.79 -6.61
N SER A 328 -16.96 -21.56 -5.54
CA SER A 328 -18.14 -21.87 -4.71
C SER A 328 -18.72 -20.61 -4.06
N LEU A 329 -17.88 -19.71 -3.57
CA LEU A 329 -18.33 -18.41 -3.06
C LEU A 329 -19.02 -17.60 -4.17
N VAL A 330 -18.41 -17.50 -5.33
CA VAL A 330 -18.92 -16.75 -6.50
C VAL A 330 -20.27 -17.32 -6.94
N THR A 331 -20.39 -18.63 -7.11
CA THR A 331 -21.64 -19.28 -7.54
C THR A 331 -22.73 -19.18 -6.49
N LYS A 332 -22.38 -19.23 -5.21
CA LYS A 332 -23.31 -18.97 -4.10
C LYS A 332 -23.96 -17.59 -4.23
N ILE A 333 -23.14 -16.57 -4.49
CA ILE A 333 -23.64 -15.19 -4.65
C ILE A 333 -24.51 -15.07 -5.91
N LEU A 334 -24.03 -15.62 -7.04
CA LEU A 334 -24.75 -15.57 -8.30
C LEU A 334 -26.12 -16.27 -8.27
N SER A 335 -26.27 -17.29 -7.41
CA SER A 335 -27.47 -18.09 -7.25
C SER A 335 -28.51 -17.49 -6.30
N MET A 336 -28.20 -16.34 -5.70
CA MET A 336 -29.16 -15.67 -4.80
C MET A 336 -30.39 -15.19 -5.57
N PRO A 337 -31.59 -15.24 -4.99
CA PRO A 337 -32.86 -14.89 -5.67
C PRO A 337 -32.88 -13.47 -6.26
N ASP A 338 -32.24 -12.52 -5.56
CA ASP A 338 -32.20 -11.12 -5.99
C ASP A 338 -31.14 -10.86 -7.09
N ALA A 339 -30.44 -11.91 -7.54
CA ALA A 339 -29.46 -11.87 -8.62
C ALA A 339 -28.42 -10.72 -8.50
N PRO A 340 -27.68 -10.63 -7.39
CA PRO A 340 -26.72 -9.56 -7.21
C PRO A 340 -25.63 -9.58 -8.29
N ALA A 341 -25.08 -8.42 -8.60
CA ALA A 341 -23.90 -8.31 -9.41
C ALA A 341 -22.67 -8.78 -8.62
N VAL A 342 -21.77 -9.48 -9.27
CA VAL A 342 -20.47 -9.89 -8.72
C VAL A 342 -19.37 -9.24 -9.52
N LEU A 343 -18.44 -8.57 -8.83
CA LEU A 343 -17.24 -7.98 -9.42
C LEU A 343 -16.03 -8.62 -8.77
N LEU A 344 -15.13 -9.19 -9.57
CA LEU A 344 -13.90 -9.80 -9.10
C LEU A 344 -12.77 -8.79 -9.11
N LEU A 345 -12.17 -8.55 -7.95
CA LEU A 345 -11.06 -7.62 -7.77
C LEU A 345 -9.79 -8.41 -7.45
N PHE A 346 -8.75 -8.23 -8.26
CA PHE A 346 -7.44 -8.85 -8.09
C PHE A 346 -6.44 -7.82 -7.60
N ALA A 347 -6.19 -7.80 -6.29
CA ALA A 347 -5.12 -7.03 -5.66
C ALA A 347 -3.74 -7.63 -5.99
N VAL A 348 -2.67 -6.96 -5.60
CA VAL A 348 -1.29 -7.36 -5.87
C VAL A 348 -0.39 -7.00 -4.69
N PHE A 349 0.65 -7.80 -4.45
CA PHE A 349 1.73 -7.49 -3.52
C PHE A 349 2.85 -6.67 -4.17
N ALA A 350 3.72 -6.10 -3.36
CA ALA A 350 4.80 -5.24 -3.83
C ALA A 350 5.84 -5.97 -4.71
N ASN A 351 5.90 -7.28 -4.62
CA ASN A 351 6.72 -8.15 -5.50
C ASN A 351 6.02 -8.52 -6.82
N ASP A 352 4.96 -7.84 -7.19
CA ASP A 352 4.13 -8.06 -8.39
C ASP A 352 3.33 -9.39 -8.37
N TRP A 353 3.26 -10.05 -7.21
CA TRP A 353 2.63 -11.35 -7.07
C TRP A 353 1.14 -11.27 -6.74
N ASN A 354 0.36 -12.08 -7.41
CA ASN A 354 -1.00 -12.46 -7.05
C ASN A 354 -1.38 -13.80 -7.71
N LEU A 355 -2.62 -14.24 -7.49
CA LEU A 355 -3.17 -15.47 -8.06
C LEU A 355 -4.18 -15.22 -9.18
N GLN A 356 -4.02 -14.14 -9.92
CA GLN A 356 -4.96 -13.76 -11.01
C GLN A 356 -5.12 -14.89 -12.02
N GLU A 357 -4.06 -15.57 -12.41
CA GLU A 357 -4.10 -16.68 -13.38
C GLU A 357 -4.89 -17.90 -12.88
N ARG A 358 -4.95 -18.09 -11.56
CA ARG A 358 -5.77 -19.14 -10.93
C ARG A 358 -7.25 -18.74 -10.87
N LEU A 359 -7.55 -17.48 -10.60
CA LEU A 359 -8.89 -17.02 -10.24
C LEU A 359 -9.65 -16.40 -11.42
N ALA A 360 -8.97 -15.77 -12.38
CA ALA A 360 -9.59 -15.18 -13.57
C ALA A 360 -10.42 -16.17 -14.39
N PRO A 361 -10.05 -17.47 -14.53
CA PRO A 361 -10.89 -18.45 -15.22
C PRO A 361 -12.30 -18.60 -14.63
N VAL A 362 -12.47 -18.34 -13.32
CA VAL A 362 -13.82 -18.32 -12.70
C VAL A 362 -14.64 -17.15 -13.28
N GLY A 363 -14.04 -15.98 -13.36
CA GLY A 363 -14.69 -14.81 -13.97
C GLY A 363 -15.04 -15.02 -15.44
N GLU A 364 -14.15 -15.65 -16.20
CA GLU A 364 -14.39 -15.97 -17.61
C GLU A 364 -15.56 -16.95 -17.77
N ARG A 365 -15.60 -17.99 -16.95
CA ARG A 365 -16.65 -19.03 -17.00
C ARG A 365 -18.04 -18.46 -16.75
N TYR A 366 -18.17 -17.54 -15.81
CA TYR A 366 -19.45 -16.94 -15.43
C TYR A 366 -19.66 -15.56 -16.08
N GLN A 367 -18.79 -15.15 -16.98
CA GLN A 367 -18.83 -13.85 -17.69
C GLN A 367 -18.93 -12.66 -16.71
N LEU A 368 -18.08 -12.65 -15.70
CA LEU A 368 -18.10 -11.64 -14.65
C LEU A 368 -17.15 -10.47 -14.98
N PRO A 369 -17.52 -9.25 -14.55
CA PRO A 369 -16.61 -8.12 -14.56
C PRO A 369 -15.38 -8.38 -13.68
N MET A 370 -14.19 -8.07 -14.19
CA MET A 370 -12.93 -8.28 -13.48
C MET A 370 -12.03 -7.05 -13.54
N VAL A 371 -11.49 -6.66 -12.41
CA VAL A 371 -10.52 -5.57 -12.26
C VAL A 371 -9.20 -6.11 -11.74
N SER A 372 -8.11 -5.83 -12.45
CA SER A 372 -6.74 -6.21 -12.09
C SER A 372 -5.93 -5.00 -11.66
N ILE A 373 -5.62 -4.94 -10.37
CA ILE A 373 -4.73 -3.89 -9.85
C ILE A 373 -3.29 -4.13 -10.32
N ARG A 374 -2.86 -5.39 -10.41
CA ARG A 374 -1.55 -5.75 -10.96
C ARG A 374 -1.34 -5.17 -12.36
N ASP A 375 -2.30 -5.35 -13.25
CA ASP A 375 -2.20 -4.90 -14.65
C ASP A 375 -2.20 -3.36 -14.74
N ALA A 376 -2.84 -2.68 -13.80
CA ALA A 376 -2.82 -1.23 -13.70
C ALA A 376 -1.44 -0.70 -13.27
N VAL A 377 -0.94 -1.13 -12.12
CA VAL A 377 0.17 -0.45 -11.42
C VAL A 377 1.54 -1.05 -11.68
N THR A 378 1.65 -2.36 -11.93
CA THR A 378 2.95 -3.02 -12.13
C THR A 378 3.75 -2.43 -13.30
N PRO A 379 3.14 -2.08 -14.46
CA PRO A 379 3.87 -1.41 -15.52
C PRO A 379 4.48 -0.06 -15.10
N GLN A 380 3.83 0.67 -14.17
CA GLN A 380 4.36 1.92 -13.65
C GLN A 380 5.61 1.70 -12.78
N PHE A 381 5.60 0.66 -11.94
CA PHE A 381 6.71 0.34 -11.05
C PHE A 381 8.01 0.00 -11.79
N ARG A 382 7.89 -0.54 -13.00
CA ARG A 382 9.02 -0.91 -13.86
C ARG A 382 9.61 0.27 -14.64
N GLN A 383 8.90 1.40 -14.70
CA GLN A 383 9.39 2.59 -15.37
C GLN A 383 10.38 3.34 -14.48
N THR A 384 11.50 3.75 -15.06
CA THR A 384 12.51 4.57 -14.37
C THR A 384 12.32 6.07 -14.59
N LYS A 385 11.56 6.46 -15.63
CA LYS A 385 11.25 7.85 -15.97
C LYS A 385 9.76 7.99 -16.20
N ASP A 386 9.23 9.14 -15.83
CA ASP A 386 7.84 9.56 -16.10
C ASP A 386 6.77 8.56 -15.60
N ARG A 387 7.11 7.76 -14.59
CA ARG A 387 6.16 6.87 -13.95
C ARG A 387 5.07 7.67 -13.22
N VAL A 388 3.85 7.20 -13.34
CA VAL A 388 2.68 7.82 -12.68
C VAL A 388 2.74 7.64 -11.17
N VAL A 389 3.13 6.45 -10.72
CA VAL A 389 3.18 6.07 -9.30
C VAL A 389 4.36 5.14 -9.04
N SER A 390 5.04 5.34 -7.92
CA SER A 390 6.10 4.45 -7.43
C SER A 390 5.55 3.37 -6.50
N LYS A 391 6.36 2.34 -6.23
CA LYS A 391 6.03 1.34 -5.19
C LYS A 391 5.83 1.99 -3.83
N ASN A 392 6.71 2.92 -3.44
CA ASN A 392 6.59 3.63 -2.18
C ASN A 392 5.28 4.43 -2.08
N GLN A 393 4.85 5.07 -3.16
CA GLN A 393 3.59 5.82 -3.18
C GLN A 393 2.36 4.91 -3.11
N PHE A 394 2.42 3.74 -3.73
CA PHE A 394 1.30 2.80 -3.77
C PHE A 394 1.21 1.91 -2.52
N PHE A 395 2.34 1.42 -2.01
CA PHE A 395 2.37 0.46 -0.90
C PHE A 395 2.75 1.12 0.44
N TYR A 396 1.97 0.79 1.46
CA TYR A 396 2.28 1.11 2.86
C TYR A 396 3.36 0.17 3.41
N ASP A 397 3.21 -1.12 3.15
CA ASP A 397 4.16 -2.20 3.38
C ASP A 397 4.20 -3.13 2.15
N ALA A 398 4.88 -4.26 2.23
CA ALA A 398 4.97 -5.21 1.12
C ALA A 398 3.63 -5.78 0.65
N PHE A 399 2.58 -5.67 1.45
CA PHE A 399 1.29 -6.35 1.25
C PHE A 399 0.10 -5.40 1.07
N HIS A 400 0.17 -4.19 1.61
CA HIS A 400 -1.00 -3.33 1.76
C HIS A 400 -0.82 -1.98 1.06
N PRO A 401 -1.88 -1.45 0.42
CA PRO A 401 -1.83 -0.15 -0.22
C PRO A 401 -1.78 1.00 0.79
N THR A 402 -1.17 2.12 0.39
CA THR A 402 -1.32 3.42 1.06
C THR A 402 -2.72 4.00 0.83
N ASN A 403 -3.02 5.16 1.43
CA ASN A 403 -4.21 5.93 1.09
C ASN A 403 -4.32 6.18 -0.42
N LEU A 404 -3.20 6.52 -1.06
CA LEU A 404 -3.14 6.70 -2.52
C LEU A 404 -3.38 5.38 -3.26
N GLY A 405 -2.77 4.27 -2.80
CA GLY A 405 -2.98 2.94 -3.37
C GLY A 405 -4.45 2.52 -3.30
N HIS A 406 -5.08 2.72 -2.15
CA HIS A 406 -6.52 2.49 -1.98
C HIS A 406 -7.37 3.39 -2.89
N LYS A 407 -6.99 4.65 -3.07
CA LYS A 407 -7.65 5.58 -4.01
C LYS A 407 -7.56 5.07 -5.45
N ILE A 408 -6.39 4.61 -5.89
CA ILE A 408 -6.19 4.02 -7.21
C ILE A 408 -7.09 2.79 -7.40
N MET A 409 -7.17 1.91 -6.41
CA MET A 409 -8.06 0.74 -6.46
C MET A 409 -9.53 1.16 -6.61
N ALA A 410 -9.97 2.16 -5.87
CA ALA A 410 -11.33 2.70 -5.98
C ALA A 410 -11.60 3.30 -7.36
N ASP A 411 -10.64 4.04 -7.94
CA ASP A 411 -10.75 4.61 -9.27
C ASP A 411 -10.83 3.52 -10.36
N CYS A 412 -10.10 2.41 -10.20
CA CYS A 412 -10.20 1.25 -11.08
C CYS A 412 -11.60 0.62 -11.05
N LEU A 413 -12.19 0.48 -9.87
CA LEU A 413 -13.55 -0.03 -9.71
C LEU A 413 -14.58 0.93 -10.33
N MET A 414 -14.44 2.22 -10.10
CA MET A 414 -15.30 3.23 -10.70
C MET A 414 -15.21 3.25 -12.21
N TYR A 415 -14.01 3.07 -12.77
CA TYR A 415 -13.82 2.97 -14.23
C TYR A 415 -14.64 1.83 -14.82
N LEU A 416 -14.62 0.64 -14.19
CA LEU A 416 -15.45 -0.49 -14.63
C LEU A 416 -16.94 -0.13 -14.59
N ILE A 417 -17.42 0.47 -13.51
CA ILE A 417 -18.84 0.87 -13.40
C ILE A 417 -19.20 1.87 -14.50
N ASP A 418 -18.40 2.88 -14.69
CA ASP A 418 -18.62 3.91 -15.71
C ASP A 418 -18.67 3.30 -17.13
N ARG A 419 -17.79 2.36 -17.41
CA ARG A 419 -17.79 1.59 -18.66
C ARG A 419 -19.03 0.73 -18.83
N ALA A 420 -19.51 0.10 -17.75
CA ALA A 420 -20.69 -0.74 -17.77
C ALA A 420 -21.98 0.02 -18.12
N VAL A 421 -22.05 1.31 -17.80
CA VAL A 421 -23.23 2.15 -18.07
C VAL A 421 -23.13 2.92 -19.38
N CYS A 422 -22.02 2.82 -20.13
CA CYS A 422 -21.95 3.36 -21.49
C CYS A 422 -22.99 2.67 -22.37
N GLU A 423 -23.54 3.40 -23.35
CA GLU A 423 -24.49 2.81 -24.31
C GLU A 423 -23.83 1.67 -25.09
N PRO A 424 -24.56 0.55 -25.32
CA PRO A 424 -24.01 -0.66 -25.96
C PRO A 424 -23.32 -0.42 -27.29
N ASP A 425 -23.82 0.51 -28.10
CA ASP A 425 -23.29 0.82 -29.43
C ASP A 425 -21.93 1.53 -29.41
N ILE A 426 -21.64 2.25 -28.35
CA ILE A 426 -20.33 2.92 -28.14
C ILE A 426 -19.31 1.93 -27.58
N CYS A 427 -19.73 1.04 -26.69
CA CYS A 427 -18.86 0.02 -26.12
C CYS A 427 -18.42 -1.05 -27.12
N LEU A 428 -19.28 -1.43 -28.07
CA LEU A 428 -18.97 -2.44 -29.08
C LEU A 428 -17.96 -1.94 -30.13
N LEU A 429 -17.87 -0.64 -30.37
CA LEU A 429 -16.90 -0.06 -31.30
C LEU A 429 -15.44 -0.11 -30.81
N TYR A 430 -15.22 -0.27 -29.49
CA TYR A 430 -13.88 -0.31 -28.88
C TYR A 430 -13.42 -1.73 -28.46
N THR A 431 -14.28 -2.74 -28.54
CA THR A 431 -13.97 -4.08 -28.01
C THR A 431 -13.68 -5.14 -29.06
N SER A 432 -13.54 -4.78 -30.35
CA SER A 432 -13.18 -5.77 -31.35
C SER A 432 -12.24 -5.22 -32.40
N PRO A 433 -10.96 -5.55 -32.39
CA PRO A 433 -10.27 -5.82 -33.64
C PRO A 433 -10.79 -7.17 -34.12
N SER A 434 -11.65 -7.12 -35.13
CA SER A 434 -12.13 -8.33 -35.82
C SER A 434 -10.94 -9.17 -36.30
N PRO A 435 -10.86 -10.47 -35.96
CA PRO A 435 -9.89 -11.36 -36.56
C PRO A 435 -10.44 -11.86 -37.92
N ARG A 436 -10.71 -10.94 -38.82
CA ARG A 436 -11.02 -11.26 -40.24
C ARG A 436 -10.39 -10.20 -41.10
N ASP A 437 -9.13 -10.44 -41.42
CA ASP A 437 -8.51 -10.09 -42.71
C ASP A 437 -7.06 -10.59 -42.69
N SER A 438 -6.94 -11.92 -42.74
CA SER A 438 -5.74 -12.58 -43.22
C SER A 438 -6.13 -13.71 -44.14
N THR A 439 -6.70 -13.35 -45.30
CA THR A 439 -6.68 -14.20 -46.50
C THR A 439 -6.82 -13.31 -47.72
N SER A 440 -5.70 -12.93 -48.28
CA SER A 440 -5.40 -12.93 -49.68
C SER A 440 -3.96 -12.53 -49.92
#